data_c09d194fa214584b3ee845ff937f3f6f
#
_entry.id   c09d194fa214584b3ee845ff937f3f6f
#
_cell.length_a   1.000
_cell.length_b   1.000
_cell.length_c   1.000
_cell.angle_alpha   90.00
_cell.angle_beta   90.00
_cell.angle_gamma   90.00
#
_symmetry.space_group_name_H-M   'P 1'
#
loop_
_entity.id
_entity.type
_entity.pdbx_description
1 polymer ?
#
loop_
_entity_poly.entity_id
_entity_poly.type
_entity_poly.pdbx_seq_one_letter_code
_entity_poly.pdbx_strand_id
1 'polypeptide(L)'
;MSDQALKAAPNNTVSNPSGDTLSELGARVRSWRARRGMTRKALASDSGLSERFLADVESGKGNVSINSLEAVGRALNISILELLQDAPRPALARAHGLLSRLDDSQLDQAYGLLGATFGLSDALGRAQRVALIGLRGAGKSTLGAQLALERCVPFIELDREIEREAGTSMNEILLLHGQAGYRRYERRALFRIAEDHPDGVVMTTGGSIVSERETFDLLQNRFYCVWLKASPEEHMARVVAQGDMRPFDSTSGASHEAMEDIRRILSSREALYARADSVVDTAARTMKQSLADLRRAVPPLDPA
;
A
#
# COMPACT_ATOMS: atom_id res chain seq x y z
N MET A 1 -6.20 -46.94 43.67
CA MET A 1 -5.81 -45.69 44.33
C MET A 1 -4.74 -45.06 43.46
N SER A 2 -4.86 -43.95 42.82
CA SER A 2 -5.77 -42.83 42.88
C SER A 2 -5.83 -42.18 41.48
N ASP A 3 -7.02 -41.92 41.12
CA ASP A 3 -7.51 -41.06 40.09
C ASP A 3 -7.13 -39.61 40.41
N GLN A 4 -6.56 -38.85 39.46
CA GLN A 4 -6.61 -37.40 39.52
C GLN A 4 -6.44 -36.74 38.13
N ALA A 5 -7.57 -36.34 37.61
CA ALA A 5 -7.89 -35.01 37.09
C ALA A 5 -7.05 -34.46 35.93
N LEU A 6 -7.50 -34.75 34.72
CA LEU A 6 -7.34 -33.85 33.60
C LEU A 6 -8.07 -32.52 33.90
N LYS A 7 -7.33 -31.45 34.12
CA LYS A 7 -7.86 -30.08 34.12
C LYS A 7 -8.20 -29.67 32.69
N ALA A 8 -9.48 -29.36 32.50
CA ALA A 8 -10.01 -28.78 31.26
C ALA A 8 -9.34 -27.46 30.96
N ALA A 9 -8.90 -27.31 29.72
CA ALA A 9 -8.51 -26.04 29.12
C ALA A 9 -9.74 -25.12 28.97
N PRO A 10 -9.59 -23.79 29.06
CA PRO A 10 -10.73 -22.90 28.90
C PRO A 10 -11.25 -22.93 27.47
N ASN A 11 -12.57 -23.12 27.34
CA ASN A 11 -13.33 -22.96 26.09
C ASN A 11 -13.10 -21.58 25.54
N ASN A 12 -12.33 -21.52 24.47
CA ASN A 12 -12.24 -20.36 23.59
C ASN A 12 -13.55 -20.34 22.78
N THR A 13 -14.57 -19.65 23.26
CA THR A 13 -15.77 -19.35 22.49
C THR A 13 -15.38 -18.40 21.38
N VAL A 14 -15.02 -18.97 20.24
CA VAL A 14 -15.00 -18.25 18.95
C VAL A 14 -16.42 -17.74 18.76
N SER A 15 -16.63 -16.44 18.94
CA SER A 15 -17.87 -15.75 18.56
C SER A 15 -18.13 -16.06 17.08
N ASN A 16 -19.27 -16.71 16.82
CA ASN A 16 -19.63 -17.15 15.48
C ASN A 16 -20.01 -15.91 14.64
N PRO A 17 -19.19 -15.45 13.69
CA PRO A 17 -19.43 -14.21 12.93
C PRO A 17 -20.67 -14.31 12.04
N SER A 18 -21.22 -15.52 11.82
CA SER A 18 -22.40 -15.77 11.02
C SER A 18 -23.71 -15.26 11.64
N GLY A 19 -23.79 -15.16 12.98
CA GLY A 19 -24.99 -14.68 13.68
C GLY A 19 -25.22 -13.18 13.53
N ASP A 20 -24.16 -12.39 13.50
CA ASP A 20 -24.21 -10.94 13.34
C ASP A 20 -24.65 -10.57 11.90
N THR A 21 -24.09 -11.20 10.88
CA THR A 21 -24.40 -10.93 9.47
C THR A 21 -25.86 -11.20 9.12
N LEU A 22 -26.46 -12.28 9.63
CA LEU A 22 -27.87 -12.60 9.38
C LEU A 22 -28.81 -11.64 10.09
N SER A 23 -28.47 -11.23 11.29
CA SER A 23 -29.23 -10.25 12.07
C SER A 23 -29.23 -8.88 11.39
N GLU A 24 -28.07 -8.44 10.88
CA GLU A 24 -27.91 -7.19 10.12
C GLU A 24 -28.69 -7.23 8.81
N LEU A 25 -28.60 -8.34 8.05
CA LEU A 25 -29.35 -8.55 6.83
C LEU A 25 -30.87 -8.46 7.11
N GLY A 26 -31.34 -9.14 8.16
CA GLY A 26 -32.74 -9.10 8.55
C GLY A 26 -33.22 -7.70 8.91
N ALA A 27 -32.41 -6.94 9.64
CA ALA A 27 -32.70 -5.55 9.97
C ALA A 27 -32.78 -4.68 8.69
N ARG A 28 -31.93 -4.92 7.68
CA ARG A 28 -31.94 -4.23 6.39
C ARG A 28 -33.18 -4.54 5.58
N VAL A 29 -33.56 -5.80 5.47
CA VAL A 29 -34.81 -6.20 4.80
C VAL A 29 -36.02 -5.51 5.41
N ARG A 30 -36.11 -5.52 6.75
CA ARG A 30 -37.18 -4.84 7.51
C ARG A 30 -37.18 -3.33 7.24
N SER A 31 -36.02 -2.69 7.24
CA SER A 31 -35.88 -1.25 6.97
C SER A 31 -36.33 -0.88 5.56
N TRP A 32 -35.91 -1.62 4.54
CA TRP A 32 -36.33 -1.39 3.16
C TRP A 32 -37.84 -1.60 2.96
N ARG A 33 -38.40 -2.67 3.54
CA ARG A 33 -39.84 -2.91 3.52
C ARG A 33 -40.60 -1.75 4.15
N ALA A 34 -40.17 -1.27 5.32
CA ALA A 34 -40.80 -0.14 6.01
C ALA A 34 -40.72 1.14 5.19
N ARG A 35 -39.56 1.45 4.55
CA ARG A 35 -39.40 2.61 3.66
C ARG A 35 -40.33 2.60 2.46
N ARG A 36 -40.71 1.39 1.97
CA ARG A 36 -41.65 1.21 0.86
C ARG A 36 -43.09 1.16 1.35
N GLY A 37 -43.37 1.31 2.64
CA GLY A 37 -44.71 1.23 3.21
C GLY A 37 -45.35 -0.15 3.07
N MET A 38 -44.56 -1.20 2.83
CA MET A 38 -45.07 -2.55 2.58
C MET A 38 -45.29 -3.31 3.88
N THR A 39 -46.40 -4.03 3.96
CA THR A 39 -46.60 -5.05 4.99
C THR A 39 -45.77 -6.30 4.66
N ARG A 40 -45.49 -7.17 5.65
CA ARG A 40 -44.82 -8.44 5.40
C ARG A 40 -45.64 -9.32 4.45
N LYS A 41 -46.94 -9.27 4.57
CA LYS A 41 -47.87 -9.97 3.67
C LYS A 41 -47.75 -9.51 2.22
N ALA A 42 -47.64 -8.18 1.98
CA ALA A 42 -47.40 -7.62 0.66
C ALA A 42 -46.05 -8.09 0.08
N LEU A 43 -44.97 -8.02 0.90
CA LEU A 43 -43.65 -8.49 0.48
C LEU A 43 -43.66 -10.00 0.17
N ALA A 44 -44.39 -10.82 0.94
CA ALA A 44 -44.54 -12.23 0.70
C ALA A 44 -45.24 -12.50 -0.66
N SER A 45 -46.32 -11.79 -0.94
CA SER A 45 -47.03 -11.87 -2.22
C SER A 45 -46.12 -11.51 -3.41
N ASP A 46 -45.40 -10.42 -3.31
CA ASP A 46 -44.58 -9.87 -4.40
C ASP A 46 -43.27 -10.64 -4.63
N SER A 47 -42.72 -11.24 -3.58
CA SER A 47 -41.51 -12.06 -3.68
C SER A 47 -41.76 -13.54 -3.95
N GLY A 48 -43.00 -14.02 -3.79
CA GLY A 48 -43.32 -15.43 -3.85
C GLY A 48 -42.83 -16.27 -2.67
N LEU A 49 -42.39 -15.60 -1.57
CA LEU A 49 -41.90 -16.24 -0.35
C LEU A 49 -43.01 -16.26 0.71
N SER A 50 -42.93 -17.20 1.68
CA SER A 50 -43.94 -17.24 2.75
C SER A 50 -43.70 -16.13 3.81
N GLU A 51 -44.79 -15.64 4.40
CA GLU A 51 -44.70 -14.63 5.49
C GLU A 51 -43.86 -15.15 6.67
N ARG A 52 -43.91 -16.44 6.98
CA ARG A 52 -43.10 -17.08 8.02
C ARG A 52 -41.63 -17.01 7.68
N PHE A 53 -41.26 -17.38 6.45
CA PHE A 53 -39.88 -17.28 6.00
C PHE A 53 -39.34 -15.84 6.11
N LEU A 54 -40.11 -14.87 5.64
CA LEU A 54 -39.73 -13.46 5.76
C LEU A 54 -39.61 -13.00 7.22
N ALA A 55 -40.45 -13.52 8.13
CA ALA A 55 -40.34 -13.24 9.56
C ALA A 55 -39.03 -13.80 10.15
N ASP A 56 -38.65 -15.00 9.74
CA ASP A 56 -37.40 -15.64 10.16
C ASP A 56 -36.18 -14.88 9.59
N VAL A 57 -36.24 -14.46 8.31
CA VAL A 57 -35.22 -13.59 7.71
C VAL A 57 -35.05 -12.29 8.44
N GLU A 58 -36.17 -11.54 8.69
CA GLU A 58 -36.16 -10.25 9.38
C GLU A 58 -35.71 -10.33 10.84
N SER A 59 -35.77 -11.52 11.43
CA SER A 59 -35.30 -11.78 12.81
C SER A 59 -33.87 -12.32 12.87
N GLY A 60 -33.21 -12.53 11.72
CA GLY A 60 -31.87 -13.09 11.64
C GLY A 60 -31.76 -14.58 11.94
N LYS A 61 -32.90 -15.30 11.95
CA LYS A 61 -32.97 -16.74 12.28
C LYS A 61 -33.04 -17.65 11.05
N GLY A 62 -33.29 -17.08 9.87
CA GLY A 62 -33.47 -17.85 8.64
C GLY A 62 -32.15 -18.04 7.89
N ASN A 63 -31.96 -19.27 7.36
CA ASN A 63 -30.91 -19.49 6.36
C ASN A 63 -31.41 -19.01 5.00
N VAL A 64 -30.83 -17.94 4.46
CA VAL A 64 -31.31 -17.24 3.26
C VAL A 64 -30.47 -17.64 2.06
N SER A 65 -31.10 -18.24 1.04
CA SER A 65 -30.42 -18.50 -0.22
C SER A 65 -30.28 -17.23 -1.06
N ILE A 66 -29.31 -17.20 -1.98
CA ILE A 66 -29.13 -16.09 -2.94
C ILE A 66 -30.41 -15.88 -3.75
N ASN A 67 -31.07 -16.93 -4.20
CA ASN A 67 -32.34 -16.84 -4.96
C ASN A 67 -33.46 -16.18 -4.13
N SER A 68 -33.49 -16.45 -2.82
CA SER A 68 -34.47 -15.80 -1.92
C SER A 68 -34.15 -14.30 -1.73
N LEU A 69 -32.86 -13.95 -1.65
CA LEU A 69 -32.44 -12.54 -1.59
C LEU A 69 -32.76 -11.78 -2.87
N GLU A 70 -32.58 -12.40 -4.04
CA GLU A 70 -32.96 -11.83 -5.32
C GLU A 70 -34.48 -11.62 -5.42
N ALA A 71 -35.29 -12.58 -4.95
CA ALA A 71 -36.73 -12.43 -4.90
C ALA A 71 -37.18 -11.27 -4.01
N VAL A 72 -36.58 -11.14 -2.82
CA VAL A 72 -36.81 -10.01 -1.92
C VAL A 72 -36.35 -8.70 -2.55
N GLY A 73 -35.17 -8.68 -3.18
CA GLY A 73 -34.62 -7.48 -3.85
C GLY A 73 -35.54 -7.00 -4.97
N ARG A 74 -36.01 -7.92 -5.83
CA ARG A 74 -36.99 -7.61 -6.91
C ARG A 74 -38.29 -7.02 -6.35
N ALA A 75 -38.85 -7.65 -5.32
CA ALA A 75 -40.10 -7.19 -4.69
C ALA A 75 -39.92 -5.81 -4.04
N LEU A 76 -38.76 -5.51 -3.49
CA LEU A 76 -38.39 -4.20 -2.94
C LEU A 76 -37.87 -3.22 -3.99
N ASN A 77 -37.71 -3.63 -5.25
CA ASN A 77 -37.08 -2.87 -6.34
C ASN A 77 -35.71 -2.28 -5.94
N ILE A 78 -34.84 -3.15 -5.44
CA ILE A 78 -33.45 -2.87 -5.09
C ILE A 78 -32.56 -4.02 -5.54
N SER A 79 -31.26 -3.79 -5.72
CA SER A 79 -30.32 -4.84 -6.02
C SER A 79 -30.01 -5.71 -4.80
N ILE A 80 -29.57 -6.96 -5.01
CA ILE A 80 -29.08 -7.83 -3.94
C ILE A 80 -27.89 -7.18 -3.20
N LEU A 81 -27.06 -6.42 -3.91
CA LEU A 81 -25.93 -5.71 -3.31
C LEU A 81 -26.39 -4.66 -2.29
N GLU A 82 -27.51 -3.95 -2.58
CA GLU A 82 -28.06 -2.98 -1.63
C GLU A 82 -28.65 -3.66 -0.37
N LEU A 83 -29.11 -4.92 -0.49
CA LEU A 83 -29.51 -5.71 0.67
C LEU A 83 -28.32 -6.16 1.51
N LEU A 84 -27.19 -6.45 0.87
CA LEU A 84 -25.98 -6.97 1.54
C LEU A 84 -25.06 -5.87 2.08
N GLN A 85 -25.13 -4.67 1.50
CA GLN A 85 -24.36 -3.52 1.99
C GLN A 85 -24.96 -2.92 3.26
N ASP A 86 -24.12 -2.41 4.13
CA ASP A 86 -24.53 -1.61 5.29
C ASP A 86 -25.41 -0.44 4.88
N ALA A 87 -26.13 0.13 5.87
CA ALA A 87 -27.04 1.26 5.66
C ALA A 87 -26.45 2.28 4.68
N PRO A 88 -27.21 2.76 3.69
CA PRO A 88 -26.69 3.61 2.63
C PRO A 88 -25.95 4.79 3.25
N ARG A 89 -24.65 4.83 3.03
CA ARG A 89 -23.81 6.00 3.32
C ARG A 89 -23.90 6.91 2.09
N PRO A 90 -24.78 7.90 2.06
CA PRO A 90 -24.99 8.74 0.86
C PRO A 90 -23.70 9.41 0.39
N ALA A 91 -22.79 9.69 1.33
CA ALA A 91 -21.46 10.22 1.03
C ALA A 91 -20.60 9.19 0.30
N LEU A 92 -20.60 7.92 0.72
CA LEU A 92 -19.84 6.85 0.06
C LEU A 92 -20.37 6.58 -1.36
N ALA A 93 -21.71 6.56 -1.54
CA ALA A 93 -22.32 6.41 -2.86
C ALA A 93 -21.94 7.55 -3.82
N ARG A 94 -21.91 8.81 -3.32
CA ARG A 94 -21.43 9.95 -4.09
C ARG A 94 -19.95 9.85 -4.42
N ALA A 95 -19.12 9.46 -3.45
CA ALA A 95 -17.69 9.26 -3.67
C ALA A 95 -17.45 8.17 -4.72
N HIS A 96 -18.13 7.02 -4.61
CA HIS A 96 -18.04 5.95 -5.61
C HIS A 96 -18.47 6.43 -7.00
N GLY A 97 -19.59 7.20 -7.10
CA GLY A 97 -20.05 7.77 -8.37
C GLY A 97 -19.09 8.80 -8.97
N LEU A 98 -18.27 9.48 -8.19
CA LEU A 98 -17.17 10.32 -8.68
C LEU A 98 -15.99 9.48 -9.14
N LEU A 99 -15.54 8.53 -8.31
CA LEU A 99 -14.39 7.69 -8.60
C LEU A 99 -14.59 6.80 -9.84
N SER A 100 -15.82 6.30 -10.07
CA SER A 100 -16.13 5.48 -11.25
C SER A 100 -16.06 6.22 -12.59
N ARG A 101 -15.87 7.54 -12.60
CA ARG A 101 -15.69 8.37 -13.80
C ARG A 101 -14.22 8.67 -14.11
N LEU A 102 -13.33 8.29 -13.22
CA LEU A 102 -11.90 8.52 -13.34
C LEU A 102 -11.24 7.36 -14.08
N ASP A 103 -10.21 7.67 -14.87
CA ASP A 103 -9.30 6.66 -15.39
C ASP A 103 -8.33 6.17 -14.31
N ASP A 104 -7.56 5.11 -14.60
CA ASP A 104 -6.64 4.50 -13.64
C ASP A 104 -5.62 5.49 -13.07
N SER A 105 -5.09 6.41 -13.89
CA SER A 105 -4.14 7.43 -13.44
C SER A 105 -4.77 8.45 -12.50
N GLN A 106 -6.01 8.84 -12.78
CA GLN A 106 -6.78 9.75 -11.94
C GLN A 106 -7.24 9.08 -10.64
N LEU A 107 -7.54 7.77 -10.68
CA LEU A 107 -7.85 6.98 -9.47
C LEU A 107 -6.65 6.90 -8.53
N ASP A 108 -5.44 6.66 -9.05
CA ASP A 108 -4.21 6.66 -8.26
C ASP A 108 -3.96 8.02 -7.59
N GLN A 109 -4.19 9.11 -8.33
CA GLN A 109 -4.07 10.46 -7.79
C GLN A 109 -5.11 10.73 -6.70
N ALA A 110 -6.36 10.35 -6.93
CA ALA A 110 -7.43 10.50 -5.95
C ALA A 110 -7.16 9.68 -4.68
N TYR A 111 -6.65 8.44 -4.83
CA TYR A 111 -6.25 7.60 -3.71
C TYR A 111 -5.15 8.25 -2.87
N GLY A 112 -4.10 8.76 -3.51
CA GLY A 112 -3.01 9.48 -2.84
C GLY A 112 -3.50 10.72 -2.08
N LEU A 113 -4.37 11.53 -2.70
CA LEU A 113 -4.96 12.72 -2.08
C LEU A 113 -5.83 12.37 -0.86
N LEU A 114 -6.67 11.35 -0.97
CA LEU A 114 -7.51 10.88 0.15
C LEU A 114 -6.66 10.33 1.29
N GLY A 115 -5.64 9.52 0.97
CA GLY A 115 -4.68 8.99 1.95
C GLY A 115 -3.97 10.10 2.72
N ALA A 116 -3.43 11.09 2.01
CA ALA A 116 -2.73 12.22 2.60
C ALA A 116 -3.67 13.12 3.42
N THR A 117 -4.90 13.37 2.92
CA THR A 117 -5.86 14.30 3.57
C THR A 117 -6.45 13.72 4.84
N PHE A 118 -6.75 12.41 4.85
CA PHE A 118 -7.48 11.76 5.95
C PHE A 118 -6.62 10.86 6.83
N GLY A 119 -5.31 10.80 6.58
CA GLY A 119 -4.39 9.94 7.33
C GLY A 119 -4.71 8.44 7.20
N LEU A 120 -5.35 8.04 6.10
CA LEU A 120 -5.75 6.67 5.81
C LEU A 120 -4.58 5.85 5.22
N SER A 121 -3.34 6.21 5.56
CA SER A 121 -2.21 5.34 5.23
C SER A 121 -2.42 4.01 5.95
N ASP A 122 -2.24 2.93 5.22
CA ASP A 122 -2.13 1.59 5.78
C ASP A 122 -0.87 1.53 6.68
N ALA A 123 -1.01 2.00 7.90
CA ALA A 123 0.12 2.19 8.81
C ALA A 123 0.82 0.87 9.13
N LEU A 124 0.07 -0.22 9.21
CA LEU A 124 0.62 -1.56 9.44
C LEU A 124 1.32 -2.09 8.20
N GLY A 125 0.64 -2.14 7.06
CA GLY A 125 1.24 -2.58 5.80
C GLY A 125 2.39 -1.67 5.34
N ARG A 126 2.31 -0.35 5.62
CA ARG A 126 3.39 0.59 5.35
C ARG A 126 4.66 0.27 6.16
N ALA A 127 4.52 -0.11 7.44
CA ALA A 127 5.63 -0.48 8.30
C ALA A 127 6.35 -1.76 7.82
N GLN A 128 5.65 -2.65 7.14
CA GLN A 128 6.21 -3.88 6.58
C GLN A 128 7.00 -3.63 5.29
N ARG A 129 6.64 -2.59 4.52
CA ARG A 129 7.27 -2.24 3.24
C ARG A 129 8.30 -1.13 3.43
N VAL A 130 9.58 -1.47 3.36
CA VAL A 130 10.70 -0.55 3.58
C VAL A 130 11.25 -0.04 2.25
N ALA A 131 11.33 1.28 2.07
CA ALA A 131 11.98 1.93 0.94
C ALA A 131 13.27 2.64 1.37
N LEU A 132 14.40 2.25 0.80
CA LEU A 132 15.68 2.91 1.00
C LEU A 132 15.84 4.04 -0.03
N ILE A 133 15.88 5.27 0.44
CA ILE A 133 16.11 6.47 -0.38
C ILE A 133 17.49 7.06 -0.11
N GLY A 134 17.97 7.87 -1.01
CA GLY A 134 19.27 8.54 -0.90
C GLY A 134 19.98 8.61 -2.25
N LEU A 135 21.05 9.39 -2.30
CA LEU A 135 21.81 9.58 -3.53
C LEU A 135 22.49 8.27 -3.96
N ARG A 136 22.89 8.18 -5.22
CA ARG A 136 23.70 7.08 -5.75
C ARG A 136 24.99 6.92 -4.94
N GLY A 137 25.44 5.68 -4.72
CA GLY A 137 26.59 5.40 -3.86
C GLY A 137 26.33 5.43 -2.35
N ALA A 138 25.08 5.65 -1.89
CA ALA A 138 24.72 5.59 -0.46
C ALA A 138 24.73 4.16 0.13
N GLY A 139 24.89 3.13 -0.70
CA GLY A 139 24.86 1.73 -0.25
C GLY A 139 23.49 1.07 -0.22
N LYS A 140 22.47 1.69 -0.85
CA LYS A 140 21.08 1.21 -0.84
C LYS A 140 20.92 -0.24 -1.25
N SER A 141 21.43 -0.64 -2.43
CA SER A 141 21.26 -1.99 -2.95
C SER A 141 21.93 -3.03 -2.04
N THR A 142 23.13 -2.76 -1.54
CA THR A 142 23.85 -3.69 -0.68
C THR A 142 23.19 -3.85 0.69
N LEU A 143 22.83 -2.74 1.35
CA LEU A 143 22.18 -2.77 2.65
C LEU A 143 20.74 -3.30 2.54
N GLY A 144 20.03 -2.92 1.45
CA GLY A 144 18.68 -3.39 1.20
C GLY A 144 18.58 -4.88 0.98
N ALA A 145 19.48 -5.45 0.17
CA ALA A 145 19.53 -6.91 -0.05
C ALA A 145 19.82 -7.68 1.26
N GLN A 146 20.73 -7.17 2.10
CA GLN A 146 21.02 -7.78 3.40
C GLN A 146 19.83 -7.69 4.36
N LEU A 147 19.18 -6.52 4.44
CA LEU A 147 17.99 -6.34 5.28
C LEU A 147 16.84 -7.25 4.83
N ALA A 148 16.60 -7.35 3.52
CA ALA A 148 15.56 -8.21 2.95
C ALA A 148 15.80 -9.69 3.29
N LEU A 149 17.05 -10.15 3.16
CA LEU A 149 17.44 -11.51 3.53
C LEU A 149 17.16 -11.80 5.01
N GLU A 150 17.54 -10.89 5.90
CA GLU A 150 17.32 -11.04 7.34
C GLU A 150 15.84 -11.01 7.74
N ARG A 151 15.04 -10.27 6.98
CA ARG A 151 13.59 -10.16 7.18
C ARG A 151 12.80 -11.28 6.47
N CYS A 152 13.47 -12.12 5.69
CA CYS A 152 12.81 -13.14 4.85
C CYS A 152 11.73 -12.54 3.92
N VAL A 153 11.97 -11.33 3.39
CA VAL A 153 11.07 -10.65 2.45
C VAL A 153 11.78 -10.40 1.11
N PRO A 154 11.05 -10.18 0.01
CA PRO A 154 11.65 -9.84 -1.27
C PRO A 154 12.49 -8.56 -1.23
N PHE A 155 13.56 -8.54 -2.03
CA PHE A 155 14.36 -7.36 -2.32
C PHE A 155 14.08 -6.87 -3.74
N ILE A 156 13.75 -5.59 -3.91
CA ILE A 156 13.35 -5.00 -5.18
C ILE A 156 14.18 -3.73 -5.47
N GLU A 157 14.70 -3.62 -6.67
CA GLU A 157 15.26 -2.39 -7.20
C GLU A 157 14.20 -1.71 -8.09
N LEU A 158 13.68 -0.55 -7.68
CA LEU A 158 12.60 0.14 -8.37
C LEU A 158 12.94 0.44 -9.83
N ASP A 159 14.20 0.78 -10.13
CA ASP A 159 14.64 1.07 -11.48
C ASP A 159 14.40 -0.11 -12.43
N ARG A 160 14.60 -1.34 -11.96
CA ARG A 160 14.33 -2.57 -12.75
C ARG A 160 12.84 -2.84 -12.95
N GLU A 161 12.03 -2.50 -11.94
CA GLU A 161 10.57 -2.64 -12.06
C GLU A 161 10.00 -1.61 -13.03
N ILE A 162 10.57 -0.41 -13.07
CA ILE A 162 10.21 0.62 -14.06
C ILE A 162 10.50 0.13 -15.47
N GLU A 163 11.69 -0.44 -15.72
CA GLU A 163 12.06 -1.01 -17.02
C GLU A 163 11.15 -2.20 -17.40
N ARG A 164 10.81 -3.04 -16.44
CA ARG A 164 9.87 -4.15 -16.66
C ARG A 164 8.46 -3.67 -17.02
N GLU A 165 7.96 -2.66 -16.30
CA GLU A 165 6.66 -2.03 -16.54
C GLU A 165 6.58 -1.35 -17.91
N ALA A 166 7.68 -0.72 -18.33
CA ALA A 166 7.76 -0.04 -19.62
C ALA A 166 8.08 -0.99 -20.79
N GLY A 167 8.59 -2.19 -20.52
CA GLY A 167 9.07 -3.13 -21.53
C GLY A 167 10.32 -2.67 -22.26
N THR A 168 11.05 -1.67 -21.73
CA THR A 168 12.23 -1.09 -22.37
C THR A 168 13.18 -0.48 -21.33
N SER A 169 14.40 -0.13 -21.74
CA SER A 169 15.42 0.45 -20.88
C SER A 169 15.06 1.87 -20.39
N MET A 170 15.60 2.26 -19.23
CA MET A 170 15.41 3.62 -18.70
C MET A 170 15.82 4.71 -19.70
N ASN A 171 16.90 4.51 -20.44
CA ASN A 171 17.36 5.47 -21.43
C ASN A 171 16.33 5.65 -22.55
N GLU A 172 15.73 4.56 -23.02
CA GLU A 172 14.68 4.59 -24.05
C GLU A 172 13.40 5.21 -23.53
N ILE A 173 13.01 4.94 -22.27
CA ILE A 173 11.87 5.60 -21.63
C ILE A 173 12.08 7.12 -21.64
N LEU A 174 13.25 7.59 -21.22
CA LEU A 174 13.58 9.02 -21.19
C LEU A 174 13.63 9.63 -22.58
N LEU A 175 14.17 8.90 -23.56
CA LEU A 175 14.27 9.36 -24.95
C LEU A 175 12.89 9.46 -25.62
N LEU A 176 12.04 8.45 -25.44
CA LEU A 176 10.76 8.35 -26.16
C LEU A 176 9.62 9.10 -25.43
N HIS A 177 9.62 9.09 -24.09
CA HIS A 177 8.52 9.59 -23.27
C HIS A 177 8.90 10.75 -22.35
N GLY A 178 10.18 11.13 -22.32
CA GLY A 178 10.71 12.19 -21.46
C GLY A 178 10.56 11.89 -19.95
N GLN A 179 10.83 12.91 -19.15
CA GLN A 179 10.73 12.81 -17.68
C GLN A 179 9.29 12.49 -17.21
N ALA A 180 8.29 13.08 -17.85
CA ALA A 180 6.89 12.85 -17.47
C ALA A 180 6.47 11.39 -17.72
N GLY A 181 6.90 10.78 -18.83
CA GLY A 181 6.68 9.37 -19.10
C GLY A 181 7.37 8.47 -18.08
N TYR A 182 8.64 8.75 -17.76
CA TYR A 182 9.38 8.03 -16.73
C TYR A 182 8.64 8.08 -15.38
N ARG A 183 8.19 9.27 -14.93
CA ARG A 183 7.46 9.43 -13.66
C ARG A 183 6.13 8.66 -13.63
N ARG A 184 5.46 8.54 -14.76
CA ARG A 184 4.25 7.72 -14.88
C ARG A 184 4.55 6.24 -14.63
N TYR A 185 5.58 5.69 -15.28
CA TYR A 185 6.00 4.30 -15.05
C TYR A 185 6.51 4.08 -13.61
N GLU A 186 7.25 5.04 -13.06
CA GLU A 186 7.74 5.00 -11.67
C GLU A 186 6.57 4.91 -10.68
N ARG A 187 5.52 5.73 -10.82
CA ARG A 187 4.33 5.66 -9.97
C ARG A 187 3.58 4.35 -10.10
N ARG A 188 3.41 3.84 -11.33
CA ARG A 188 2.75 2.54 -11.57
C ARG A 188 3.52 1.39 -10.94
N ALA A 189 4.83 1.36 -11.09
CA ALA A 189 5.69 0.36 -10.46
C ALA A 189 5.60 0.41 -8.92
N LEU A 190 5.64 1.61 -8.32
CA LEU A 190 5.47 1.80 -6.88
C LEU A 190 4.14 1.26 -6.38
N PHE A 191 3.05 1.59 -7.06
CA PHE A 191 1.72 1.13 -6.69
C PHE A 191 1.63 -0.39 -6.74
N ARG A 192 2.07 -1.00 -7.85
CA ARG A 192 2.08 -2.45 -8.03
C ARG A 192 2.92 -3.15 -6.96
N ILE A 193 4.14 -2.67 -6.68
CA ILE A 193 5.00 -3.27 -5.64
C ILE A 193 4.28 -3.26 -4.28
N ALA A 194 3.60 -2.17 -3.93
CA ALA A 194 2.87 -2.07 -2.67
C ALA A 194 1.69 -3.06 -2.57
N GLU A 195 0.99 -3.30 -3.70
CA GLU A 195 -0.13 -4.26 -3.76
C GLU A 195 0.35 -5.72 -3.79
N ASP A 196 1.43 -6.00 -4.53
CA ASP A 196 1.96 -7.37 -4.69
C ASP A 196 2.67 -7.87 -3.42
N HIS A 197 3.07 -6.96 -2.50
CA HIS A 197 3.83 -7.29 -1.30
C HIS A 197 3.18 -6.75 -0.02
N PRO A 198 1.95 -7.18 0.31
CA PRO A 198 1.26 -6.73 1.54
C PRO A 198 2.02 -7.15 2.81
N ASP A 199 2.64 -8.34 2.79
CA ASP A 199 3.33 -8.95 3.94
C ASP A 199 4.75 -8.42 4.15
N GLY A 200 5.27 -7.60 3.22
CA GLY A 200 6.55 -6.94 3.36
C GLY A 200 7.45 -7.02 2.15
N VAL A 201 8.30 -6.01 2.02
CA VAL A 201 9.32 -5.89 0.97
C VAL A 201 10.38 -4.89 1.40
N VAL A 202 11.61 -5.09 0.95
CA VAL A 202 12.65 -4.05 1.00
C VAL A 202 12.94 -3.59 -0.43
N MET A 203 12.75 -2.31 -0.66
CA MET A 203 12.93 -1.69 -1.99
C MET A 203 13.99 -0.60 -1.96
N THR A 204 14.72 -0.45 -3.06
CA THR A 204 15.60 0.69 -3.30
C THR A 204 15.09 1.56 -4.42
N THR A 205 15.32 2.87 -4.32
CA THR A 205 14.84 3.86 -5.29
C THR A 205 15.98 4.63 -5.95
N GLY A 206 15.70 5.23 -7.08
CA GLY A 206 16.57 6.23 -7.69
C GLY A 206 16.69 7.48 -6.81
N GLY A 207 17.86 8.15 -6.83
CA GLY A 207 18.09 9.34 -5.98
C GLY A 207 17.25 10.56 -6.37
N SER A 208 16.60 10.56 -7.52
CA SER A 208 15.75 11.67 -7.98
C SER A 208 14.29 11.57 -7.54
N ILE A 209 13.89 10.47 -6.90
CA ILE A 209 12.48 10.23 -6.54
C ILE A 209 11.91 11.33 -5.62
N VAL A 210 12.74 11.86 -4.73
CA VAL A 210 12.34 12.92 -3.77
C VAL A 210 12.07 14.27 -4.44
N SER A 211 12.56 14.48 -5.67
CA SER A 211 12.41 15.74 -6.40
C SER A 211 11.04 15.88 -7.07
N GLU A 212 10.27 14.80 -7.16
CA GLU A 212 8.95 14.79 -7.74
C GLU A 212 7.90 14.55 -6.64
N ARG A 213 7.13 15.59 -6.37
CA ARG A 213 6.25 15.62 -5.20
C ARG A 213 5.24 14.47 -5.18
N GLU A 214 4.52 14.26 -6.29
CA GLU A 214 3.45 13.25 -6.35
C GLU A 214 4.00 11.83 -6.13
N THR A 215 5.11 11.50 -6.79
CA THR A 215 5.77 10.20 -6.64
C THR A 215 6.32 10.01 -5.22
N PHE A 216 6.90 11.07 -4.64
CA PHE A 216 7.44 10.98 -3.28
C PHE A 216 6.34 10.88 -2.23
N ASP A 217 5.25 11.63 -2.39
CA ASP A 217 4.09 11.52 -1.50
C ASP A 217 3.45 10.11 -1.59
N LEU A 218 3.34 9.52 -2.80
CA LEU A 218 2.92 8.13 -2.98
C LEU A 218 3.86 7.15 -2.25
N LEU A 219 5.18 7.32 -2.42
CA LEU A 219 6.17 6.50 -1.74
C LEU A 219 5.99 6.56 -0.21
N GLN A 220 5.90 7.77 0.36
CA GLN A 220 5.74 7.98 1.79
C GLN A 220 4.42 7.43 2.33
N ASN A 221 3.36 7.42 1.54
CA ASN A 221 2.07 6.86 1.95
C ASN A 221 2.05 5.33 1.96
N ARG A 222 2.86 4.68 1.13
CA ARG A 222 2.83 3.22 0.94
C ARG A 222 4.01 2.48 1.57
N PHE A 223 5.12 3.16 1.85
CA PHE A 223 6.37 2.58 2.33
C PHE A 223 6.92 3.33 3.54
N TYR A 224 7.58 2.62 4.43
CA TYR A 224 8.43 3.20 5.46
C TYR A 224 9.75 3.61 4.83
N CYS A 225 9.98 4.92 4.73
CA CYS A 225 11.13 5.48 4.02
C CYS A 225 12.34 5.64 4.96
N VAL A 226 13.47 5.08 4.58
CA VAL A 226 14.74 5.25 5.28
C VAL A 226 15.72 5.99 4.39
N TRP A 227 16.15 7.16 4.82
CA TRP A 227 17.21 7.89 4.13
C TRP A 227 18.60 7.36 4.53
N LEU A 228 19.31 6.79 3.56
CA LEU A 228 20.73 6.46 3.72
C LEU A 228 21.55 7.70 3.35
N LYS A 229 22.14 8.33 4.38
CA LYS A 229 23.00 9.52 4.26
C LYS A 229 24.46 9.08 4.20
N ALA A 230 25.24 9.70 3.31
CA ALA A 230 26.69 9.55 3.25
C ALA A 230 27.32 10.90 2.92
N SER A 231 28.63 11.06 3.15
CA SER A 231 29.33 12.28 2.77
C SER A 231 29.48 12.39 1.24
N PRO A 232 29.62 13.60 0.69
CA PRO A 232 29.89 13.79 -0.75
C PRO A 232 31.11 13.00 -1.23
N GLU A 233 32.15 12.93 -0.42
CA GLU A 233 33.40 12.23 -0.70
C GLU A 233 33.18 10.71 -0.80
N GLU A 234 32.36 10.12 0.08
CA GLU A 234 32.02 8.72 0.05
C GLU A 234 31.10 8.35 -1.13
N HIS A 235 30.13 9.22 -1.44
CA HIS A 235 29.32 9.08 -2.66
C HIS A 235 30.21 8.98 -3.90
N MET A 236 31.14 9.93 -4.03
CA MET A 236 32.11 9.96 -5.13
C MET A 236 32.95 8.68 -5.16
N ALA A 237 33.59 8.33 -4.05
CA ALA A 237 34.47 7.15 -3.98
C ALA A 237 33.72 5.85 -4.35
N ARG A 238 32.48 5.70 -3.87
CA ARG A 238 31.68 4.49 -4.13
C ARG A 238 31.17 4.44 -5.58
N VAL A 239 30.82 5.57 -6.19
CA VAL A 239 30.41 5.66 -7.60
C VAL A 239 31.58 5.31 -8.51
N VAL A 240 32.78 5.84 -8.24
CA VAL A 240 33.99 5.49 -8.99
C VAL A 240 34.32 4.01 -8.86
N ALA A 241 34.27 3.45 -7.65
CA ALA A 241 34.52 2.02 -7.40
C ALA A 241 33.52 1.09 -8.11
N GLN A 242 32.30 1.57 -8.43
CA GLN A 242 31.29 0.83 -9.18
C GLN A 242 31.49 0.93 -10.73
N GLY A 243 32.54 1.62 -11.18
CA GLY A 243 32.87 1.77 -12.60
C GLY A 243 31.88 2.68 -13.36
N ASP A 244 31.08 3.45 -12.67
CA ASP A 244 30.16 4.41 -13.31
C ASP A 244 30.87 5.72 -13.58
N MET A 245 31.36 5.85 -14.82
CA MET A 245 32.07 7.04 -15.30
C MET A 245 31.15 8.13 -15.85
N ARG A 246 29.84 7.97 -15.78
CA ARG A 246 28.90 8.97 -16.33
C ARG A 246 29.04 10.39 -15.76
N PRO A 247 29.48 10.60 -14.50
CA PRO A 247 29.82 11.94 -14.00
C PRO A 247 31.21 12.43 -14.45
N PHE A 248 32.02 11.59 -15.10
CA PHE A 248 33.43 11.82 -15.38
C PHE A 248 33.71 11.80 -16.88
N ASP A 249 33.24 12.77 -17.63
CA ASP A 249 33.73 12.95 -18.99
C ASP A 249 35.17 13.49 -18.94
N SER A 250 36.02 12.66 -19.31
CA SER A 250 37.48 12.54 -19.61
C SER A 250 38.39 13.77 -19.68
N THR A 251 38.25 14.81 -18.85
CA THR A 251 39.25 15.84 -18.72
C THR A 251 39.65 16.09 -17.24
N SER A 252 40.89 16.47 -16.98
CA SER A 252 41.47 16.59 -15.64
C SER A 252 40.83 17.60 -14.69
N GLY A 253 39.80 18.33 -15.12
CA GLY A 253 38.91 19.14 -14.29
C GLY A 253 37.65 18.42 -13.81
N ALA A 254 37.31 17.31 -14.43
CA ALA A 254 36.03 16.59 -14.26
C ALA A 254 35.79 16.08 -12.83
N SER A 255 36.84 15.76 -12.07
CA SER A 255 36.69 15.25 -10.71
C SER A 255 36.26 16.34 -9.72
N HIS A 256 36.73 17.59 -9.91
CA HIS A 256 36.33 18.70 -9.05
C HIS A 256 34.90 19.15 -9.38
N GLU A 257 34.57 19.29 -10.65
CA GLU A 257 33.21 19.63 -11.12
C GLU A 257 32.19 18.57 -10.68
N ALA A 258 32.50 17.30 -10.80
CA ALA A 258 31.64 16.21 -10.36
C ALA A 258 31.42 16.23 -8.83
N MET A 259 32.43 16.60 -8.04
CA MET A 259 32.29 16.78 -6.59
C MET A 259 31.38 17.94 -6.25
N GLU A 260 31.55 19.08 -6.95
CA GLU A 260 30.69 20.26 -6.78
C GLU A 260 29.22 19.93 -7.17
N ASP A 261 29.01 19.15 -8.24
CA ASP A 261 27.67 18.69 -8.64
C ASP A 261 27.03 17.79 -7.58
N ILE A 262 27.79 16.84 -7.01
CA ILE A 262 27.30 16.01 -5.91
C ILE A 262 26.90 16.87 -4.71
N ARG A 263 27.72 17.82 -4.32
CA ARG A 263 27.41 18.74 -3.20
C ARG A 263 26.16 19.55 -3.48
N ARG A 264 26.03 20.10 -4.69
CA ARG A 264 24.86 20.88 -5.13
C ARG A 264 23.58 20.02 -5.11
N ILE A 265 23.64 18.80 -5.65
CA ILE A 265 22.52 17.87 -5.65
C ILE A 265 22.13 17.49 -4.22
N LEU A 266 23.10 17.16 -3.35
CA LEU A 266 22.81 16.83 -1.95
C LEU A 266 22.18 18.02 -1.24
N SER A 267 22.76 19.22 -1.33
CA SER A 267 22.23 20.43 -0.71
C SER A 267 20.80 20.74 -1.17
N SER A 268 20.52 20.60 -2.47
CA SER A 268 19.17 20.85 -3.02
C SER A 268 18.12 19.81 -2.60
N ARG A 269 18.55 18.60 -2.23
CA ARG A 269 17.65 17.49 -1.90
C ARG A 269 17.64 17.12 -0.41
N GLU A 270 18.52 17.67 0.39
CA GLU A 270 18.65 17.34 1.82
C GLU A 270 17.33 17.54 2.58
N ALA A 271 16.67 18.67 2.37
CA ALA A 271 15.37 18.96 2.99
C ALA A 271 14.26 17.97 2.52
N LEU A 272 14.35 17.47 1.29
CA LEU A 272 13.41 16.47 0.77
C LEU A 272 13.69 15.08 1.35
N TYR A 273 14.96 14.66 1.39
CA TYR A 273 15.35 13.41 2.02
C TYR A 273 15.02 13.39 3.52
N ALA A 274 15.13 14.53 4.21
CA ALA A 274 14.81 14.65 5.64
C ALA A 274 13.32 14.40 5.95
N ARG A 275 12.45 14.34 4.96
CA ARG A 275 11.05 13.92 5.12
C ARG A 275 10.90 12.39 5.27
N ALA A 276 11.98 11.61 5.18
CA ALA A 276 11.95 10.18 5.46
C ALA A 276 11.55 9.90 6.92
N ASP A 277 10.99 8.71 7.17
CA ASP A 277 10.61 8.29 8.53
C ASP A 277 11.80 8.11 9.45
N SER A 278 12.94 7.69 8.89
CA SER A 278 14.19 7.55 9.63
C SER A 278 15.39 7.84 8.75
N VAL A 279 16.52 8.10 9.41
CA VAL A 279 17.80 8.42 8.76
C VAL A 279 18.86 7.50 9.29
N VAL A 280 19.64 6.90 8.39
CA VAL A 280 20.82 6.11 8.73
C VAL A 280 22.04 6.76 8.10
N ASP A 281 22.94 7.25 8.93
CA ASP A 281 24.21 7.80 8.48
C ASP A 281 25.22 6.67 8.25
N THR A 282 25.63 6.51 7.00
CA THR A 282 26.60 5.50 6.57
C THR A 282 28.01 6.05 6.45
N ALA A 283 28.22 7.36 6.77
CA ALA A 283 29.53 7.99 6.71
C ALA A 283 30.49 7.40 7.75
N ALA A 284 31.70 7.11 7.33
CA ALA A 284 32.74 6.49 8.15
C ALA A 284 32.31 5.18 8.87
N ARG A 285 31.30 4.49 8.33
CA ARG A 285 30.76 3.24 8.86
C ARG A 285 31.13 2.04 7.99
N THR A 286 31.45 0.93 8.65
CA THR A 286 31.54 -0.36 7.97
C THR A 286 30.15 -0.84 7.54
N MET A 287 30.07 -1.75 6.54
CA MET A 287 28.82 -2.38 6.11
C MET A 287 28.06 -3.00 7.28
N LYS A 288 28.77 -3.70 8.18
CA LYS A 288 28.18 -4.33 9.36
C LYS A 288 27.56 -3.32 10.33
N GLN A 289 28.22 -2.18 10.55
CA GLN A 289 27.69 -1.10 11.40
C GLN A 289 26.48 -0.45 10.77
N SER A 290 26.56 -0.08 9.47
CA SER A 290 25.43 0.51 8.74
C SER A 290 24.22 -0.41 8.72
N LEU A 291 24.41 -1.74 8.57
CA LEU A 291 23.30 -2.70 8.63
C LEU A 291 22.69 -2.79 10.03
N ALA A 292 23.51 -2.76 11.09
CA ALA A 292 23.03 -2.74 12.47
C ALA A 292 22.22 -1.45 12.78
N ASP A 293 22.67 -0.32 12.25
CA ASP A 293 21.95 0.95 12.37
C ASP A 293 20.63 0.91 11.57
N LEU A 294 20.64 0.35 10.35
CA LEU A 294 19.46 0.19 9.53
C LEU A 294 18.40 -0.71 10.20
N ARG A 295 18.82 -1.83 10.82
CA ARG A 295 17.90 -2.70 11.59
C ARG A 295 17.17 -1.97 12.71
N ARG A 296 17.86 -1.06 13.39
CA ARG A 296 17.27 -0.26 14.48
C ARG A 296 16.36 0.86 13.99
N ALA A 297 16.62 1.33 12.78
CA ALA A 297 15.90 2.42 12.16
C ALA A 297 14.57 2.01 11.51
N VAL A 298 14.39 0.70 11.23
CA VAL A 298 13.16 0.19 10.59
C VAL A 298 12.23 -0.46 11.63
N PRO A 299 10.90 -0.38 11.46
CA PRO A 299 9.95 -1.07 12.34
C PRO A 299 10.22 -2.58 12.35
N PRO A 300 9.96 -3.28 13.46
CA PRO A 300 9.97 -4.74 13.47
C PRO A 300 8.91 -5.27 12.49
N LEU A 301 9.17 -6.47 11.93
CA LEU A 301 8.11 -7.21 11.23
C LEU A 301 7.14 -7.74 12.30
N ASP A 302 5.84 -7.52 12.11
CA ASP A 302 4.86 -8.21 12.91
C ASP A 302 4.93 -9.71 12.57
N PRO A 303 5.01 -10.60 13.57
CA PRO A 303 4.93 -12.02 13.28
C PRO A 303 3.56 -12.32 12.68
N ALA A 304 3.57 -12.98 11.51
CA ALA A 304 2.39 -13.45 10.82
C ALA A 304 1.54 -14.43 11.68
#